data_329c60563f69c766c9d186333053d3c1
#
_entry.id   329c60563f69c766c9d186333053d3c1
#
_cell.length_a   1.000
_cell.length_b   1.000
_cell.length_c   1.000
_cell.angle_alpha   90.00
_cell.angle_beta   90.00
_cell.angle_gamma   90.00
#
_symmetry.space_group_name_H-M   'P 1'
#
loop_
_entity.id
_entity.type
_entity.pdbx_description
1 polymer ?
#
loop_
_entity_poly.entity_id
_entity_poly.type
_entity_poly.pdbx_seq_one_letter_code
_entity_poly.pdbx_strand_id
1 'polypeptide(L)'
;MKTLIKNGFVVDPANGINSKLNLIVEDGKIAEITAEEPECDEVIDAEGKYVTPGFIDIHMHEEGYDEKEKKIKDSINLSMLRMGVTTAIGGNCGDNYMDPADYLDCLDSDGGPINMGMLAGHTYFRNKAGHTDKYTEIADKELSSMTKMIESALEKGCIGVSFGI
;
A
#
# COMPACT_ATOMS: atom_id res chain seq x y z
N MET A 1 -1.98 -25.15 -3.96
CA MET A 1 -2.83 -25.24 -2.75
C MET A 1 -4.14 -24.56 -3.04
N LYS A 2 -5.24 -25.28 -2.79
CA LYS A 2 -6.60 -24.81 -3.10
C LYS A 2 -7.38 -24.62 -1.80
N THR A 3 -7.88 -23.42 -1.55
CA THR A 3 -8.62 -23.04 -0.33
C THR A 3 -10.06 -22.68 -0.70
N LEU A 4 -11.04 -23.25 0.01
CA LEU A 4 -12.44 -22.89 -0.10
C LEU A 4 -12.81 -21.95 1.05
N ILE A 5 -13.28 -20.74 0.74
CA ILE A 5 -13.92 -19.83 1.71
C ILE A 5 -15.42 -19.95 1.50
N LYS A 6 -16.14 -20.53 2.47
CA LYS A 6 -17.56 -20.87 2.33
C LYS A 6 -18.48 -20.13 3.29
N ASN A 7 -19.77 -20.13 2.99
CA ASN A 7 -20.86 -19.56 3.79
C ASN A 7 -20.80 -18.04 3.97
N GLY A 8 -19.84 -17.33 3.37
CA GLY A 8 -19.71 -15.90 3.51
C GLY A 8 -20.72 -15.11 2.67
N PHE A 9 -20.97 -13.87 3.07
CA PHE A 9 -21.69 -12.92 2.25
C PHE A 9 -20.67 -12.14 1.41
N VAL A 10 -20.57 -12.52 0.12
CA VAL A 10 -19.57 -11.95 -0.79
C VAL A 10 -20.04 -10.59 -1.31
N VAL A 11 -19.19 -9.58 -1.15
CA VAL A 11 -19.39 -8.23 -1.69
C VAL A 11 -18.22 -7.89 -2.61
N ASP A 12 -18.45 -7.88 -3.90
CA ASP A 12 -17.49 -7.48 -4.92
C ASP A 12 -18.16 -6.50 -5.89
N PRO A 13 -18.04 -5.20 -5.64
CA PRO A 13 -18.69 -4.17 -6.46
C PRO A 13 -18.19 -4.15 -7.90
N ALA A 14 -16.92 -4.50 -8.14
CA ALA A 14 -16.35 -4.50 -9.48
C ALA A 14 -17.00 -5.53 -10.41
N ASN A 15 -17.44 -6.65 -9.84
CA ASN A 15 -18.14 -7.72 -10.57
C ASN A 15 -19.66 -7.75 -10.29
N GLY A 16 -20.20 -6.76 -9.55
CA GLY A 16 -21.63 -6.68 -9.24
C GLY A 16 -22.12 -7.78 -8.30
N ILE A 17 -21.25 -8.39 -7.51
CA ILE A 17 -21.59 -9.49 -6.60
C ILE A 17 -21.96 -8.91 -5.22
N ASN A 18 -23.13 -9.33 -4.72
CA ASN A 18 -23.63 -8.94 -3.39
C ASN A 18 -24.58 -10.06 -2.89
N SER A 19 -24.03 -11.21 -2.54
CA SER A 19 -24.82 -12.41 -2.21
C SER A 19 -24.03 -13.45 -1.41
N LYS A 20 -24.73 -14.44 -0.84
CA LYS A 20 -24.07 -15.61 -0.22
C LYS A 20 -23.50 -16.49 -1.31
N LEU A 21 -22.18 -16.56 -1.37
CA LEU A 21 -21.42 -17.39 -2.29
C LEU A 21 -20.15 -17.89 -1.62
N ASN A 22 -19.50 -18.82 -2.26
CA ASN A 22 -18.20 -19.37 -1.88
C ASN A 22 -17.11 -18.83 -2.80
N LEU A 23 -15.90 -18.69 -2.27
CA LEU A 23 -14.71 -18.37 -3.07
C LEU A 23 -13.75 -19.55 -3.07
N ILE A 24 -13.21 -19.82 -4.22
CA ILE A 24 -12.10 -20.77 -4.41
C ILE A 24 -10.84 -19.94 -4.67
N VAL A 25 -9.86 -20.09 -3.80
CA VAL A 25 -8.53 -19.48 -3.95
C VAL A 25 -7.55 -20.57 -4.32
N GLU A 26 -6.85 -20.42 -5.43
CA GLU A 26 -5.83 -21.35 -5.89
C GLU A 26 -4.57 -20.58 -6.28
N ASP A 27 -3.43 -21.01 -5.75
CA ASP A 27 -2.12 -20.41 -6.00
C ASP A 27 -2.08 -18.88 -5.77
N GLY A 28 -2.75 -18.42 -4.69
CA GLY A 28 -2.78 -17.02 -4.28
C GLY A 28 -3.74 -16.14 -5.12
N LYS A 29 -4.58 -16.73 -5.97
CA LYS A 29 -5.55 -16.00 -6.79
C LYS A 29 -6.96 -16.52 -6.57
N ILE A 30 -7.95 -15.64 -6.74
CA ILE A 30 -9.36 -16.07 -6.80
C ILE A 30 -9.55 -16.81 -8.11
N ALA A 31 -9.77 -18.12 -8.02
CA ALA A 31 -10.01 -18.99 -9.16
C ALA A 31 -11.49 -18.98 -9.58
N GLU A 32 -12.40 -18.94 -8.60
CA GLU A 32 -13.84 -18.99 -8.87
C GLU A 32 -14.64 -18.37 -7.71
N ILE A 33 -15.77 -17.77 -8.04
CA ILE A 33 -16.83 -17.39 -7.09
C ILE A 33 -18.07 -18.19 -7.48
N THR A 34 -18.55 -19.08 -6.60
CA THR A 34 -19.51 -20.12 -6.95
C THR A 34 -20.47 -20.43 -5.79
N ALA A 35 -21.56 -21.08 -6.08
CA ALA A 35 -22.43 -21.69 -5.06
C ALA A 35 -21.99 -23.12 -4.68
N GLU A 36 -21.09 -23.71 -5.45
CA GLU A 36 -20.59 -25.06 -5.25
C GLU A 36 -19.59 -25.16 -4.09
N GLU A 37 -19.47 -26.35 -3.49
CA GLU A 37 -18.49 -26.68 -2.45
C GLU A 37 -17.58 -27.82 -2.94
N PRO A 38 -16.61 -27.55 -3.82
CA PRO A 38 -15.69 -28.59 -4.29
C PRO A 38 -14.72 -29.01 -3.17
N GLU A 39 -14.16 -30.21 -3.31
CA GLU A 39 -13.06 -30.63 -2.43
C GLU A 39 -11.85 -29.70 -2.60
N CYS A 40 -11.32 -29.23 -1.47
CA CYS A 40 -10.18 -28.33 -1.39
C CYS A 40 -9.22 -28.78 -0.28
N ASP A 41 -7.96 -28.32 -0.38
CA ASP A 41 -6.92 -28.66 0.60
C ASP A 41 -7.22 -28.02 1.97
N GLU A 42 -7.84 -26.83 1.96
CA GLU A 42 -8.20 -26.06 3.15
C GLU A 42 -9.62 -25.49 3.00
N VAL A 43 -10.34 -25.40 4.13
CA VAL A 43 -11.68 -24.82 4.19
C VAL A 43 -11.73 -23.75 5.29
N ILE A 44 -12.15 -22.54 4.92
CA ILE A 44 -12.41 -21.44 5.83
C ILE A 44 -13.92 -21.22 5.87
N ASP A 45 -14.54 -21.39 7.03
CA ASP A 45 -15.94 -21.09 7.22
C ASP A 45 -16.14 -19.63 7.58
N ALA A 46 -16.78 -18.88 6.69
CA ALA A 46 -17.09 -17.46 6.82
C ALA A 46 -18.57 -17.22 7.18
N GLU A 47 -19.25 -18.18 7.81
CA GLU A 47 -20.65 -18.00 8.22
C GLU A 47 -20.83 -16.74 9.07
N GLY A 48 -21.82 -15.92 8.71
CA GLY A 48 -22.13 -14.67 9.38
C GLY A 48 -21.14 -13.52 9.13
N LYS A 49 -20.17 -13.71 8.22
CA LYS A 49 -19.16 -12.69 7.86
C LYS A 49 -19.34 -12.20 6.44
N TYR A 50 -18.86 -10.99 6.20
CA TYR A 50 -18.66 -10.47 4.86
C TYR A 50 -17.31 -10.93 4.32
N VAL A 51 -17.27 -11.29 3.04
CA VAL A 51 -16.06 -11.60 2.29
C VAL A 51 -15.93 -10.56 1.19
N THR A 52 -14.88 -9.75 1.27
CA THR A 52 -14.66 -8.60 0.37
C THR A 52 -13.25 -8.64 -0.19
N PRO A 53 -12.96 -7.95 -1.31
CA PRO A 53 -11.58 -7.57 -1.62
C PRO A 53 -10.96 -6.83 -0.43
N GLY A 54 -9.65 -6.95 -0.26
CA GLY A 54 -8.94 -6.18 0.76
C GLY A 54 -9.10 -4.68 0.53
N PHE A 55 -9.22 -3.91 1.60
CA PHE A 55 -9.37 -2.47 1.50
C PHE A 55 -8.07 -1.81 1.04
N ILE A 56 -8.21 -0.71 0.29
CA ILE A 56 -7.11 0.12 -0.17
C ILE A 56 -7.20 1.46 0.57
N ASP A 57 -6.19 1.78 1.38
CA ASP A 57 -6.06 3.08 2.02
C ASP A 57 -5.14 3.98 1.18
N ILE A 58 -5.69 5.04 0.62
CA ILE A 58 -4.96 5.95 -0.26
C ILE A 58 -4.30 7.13 0.49
N HIS A 59 -4.44 7.19 1.81
CA HIS A 59 -3.89 8.29 2.61
C HIS A 59 -3.36 7.79 3.95
N MET A 60 -2.11 7.38 3.98
CA MET A 60 -1.43 7.01 5.23
C MET A 60 -0.05 7.68 5.31
N HIS A 61 0.49 7.76 6.51
CA HIS A 61 1.88 8.14 6.75
C HIS A 61 2.65 6.90 7.17
N GLU A 62 3.68 6.59 6.40
CA GLU A 62 4.53 5.43 6.61
C GLU A 62 5.36 5.53 7.88
N GLU A 63 5.78 4.40 8.41
CA GLU A 63 6.75 4.32 9.49
C GLU A 63 8.17 4.38 8.93
N GLY A 64 9.11 4.82 9.77
CA GLY A 64 10.49 4.94 9.37
C GLY A 64 11.27 3.62 9.42
N TYR A 65 12.48 3.70 8.92
CA TYR A 65 13.46 2.64 9.00
C TYR A 65 14.00 2.50 10.43
N ASP A 66 14.12 1.27 10.92
CA ASP A 66 14.76 0.96 12.19
C ASP A 66 16.22 0.57 11.96
N GLU A 67 17.13 1.44 12.34
CA GLU A 67 18.57 1.23 12.15
C GLU A 67 19.13 0.03 12.93
N LYS A 68 18.48 -0.38 14.02
CA LYS A 68 18.91 -1.53 14.82
C LYS A 68 18.45 -2.84 14.21
N GLU A 69 17.19 -2.88 13.82
CA GLU A 69 16.55 -4.04 13.19
C GLU A 69 16.87 -4.13 11.69
N LYS A 70 17.40 -3.05 11.10
CA LYS A 70 17.71 -2.89 9.67
C LYS A 70 16.52 -3.21 8.75
N LYS A 71 15.34 -2.74 9.14
CA LYS A 71 14.09 -2.92 8.40
C LYS A 71 13.14 -1.75 8.58
N ILE A 72 12.15 -1.66 7.70
CA ILE A 72 11.02 -0.75 7.89
C ILE A 72 10.20 -1.21 9.09
N LYS A 73 9.79 -0.28 9.95
CA LYS A 73 8.82 -0.55 11.01
C LYS A 73 7.47 -0.88 10.39
N ASP A 74 6.78 -1.84 10.96
CA ASP A 74 5.56 -2.41 10.39
C ASP A 74 4.35 -2.38 11.34
N SER A 75 4.42 -1.64 12.44
CA SER A 75 3.37 -1.63 13.45
C SER A 75 2.06 -1.02 12.93
N ILE A 76 2.15 0.05 12.12
CA ILE A 76 0.98 0.66 11.45
C ILE A 76 0.43 -0.32 10.42
N ASN A 77 1.28 -0.87 9.55
CA ASN A 77 0.89 -1.80 8.51
C ASN A 77 0.23 -3.07 9.06
N LEU A 78 0.74 -3.61 10.17
CA LEU A 78 0.11 -4.72 10.89
C LEU A 78 -1.26 -4.36 11.47
N SER A 79 -1.41 -3.13 11.98
CA SER A 79 -2.70 -2.64 12.47
C SER A 79 -3.70 -2.46 11.32
N MET A 80 -3.26 -1.95 10.17
CA MET A 80 -4.06 -1.82 8.95
C MET A 80 -4.51 -3.18 8.44
N LEU A 81 -3.62 -4.17 8.39
CA LEU A 81 -3.95 -5.54 7.99
C LEU A 81 -5.05 -6.14 8.89
N ARG A 82 -4.97 -5.93 10.21
CA ARG A 82 -6.02 -6.38 11.15
C ARG A 82 -7.37 -5.71 10.95
N MET A 83 -7.41 -4.55 10.28
CA MET A 83 -8.64 -3.85 9.88
C MET A 83 -9.11 -4.21 8.48
N GLY A 84 -8.41 -5.13 7.80
CA GLY A 84 -8.75 -5.57 6.44
C GLY A 84 -8.15 -4.72 5.33
N VAL A 85 -7.25 -3.77 5.64
CA VAL A 85 -6.47 -3.03 4.63
C VAL A 85 -5.34 -3.92 4.14
N THR A 86 -5.28 -4.17 2.84
CA THR A 86 -4.25 -5.00 2.21
C THR A 86 -3.33 -4.23 1.28
N THR A 87 -3.68 -2.96 1.02
CA THR A 87 -2.87 -2.06 0.20
C THR A 87 -2.97 -0.65 0.78
N ALA A 88 -1.85 0.05 0.92
CA ALA A 88 -1.84 1.43 1.37
C ALA A 88 -0.91 2.31 0.54
N ILE A 89 -1.21 3.61 0.49
CA ILE A 89 -0.41 4.62 -0.21
C ILE A 89 0.20 5.56 0.83
N GLY A 90 1.51 5.51 0.97
CA GLY A 90 2.31 6.36 1.84
C GLY A 90 2.84 7.62 1.14
N GLY A 91 3.60 8.43 1.86
CA GLY A 91 4.18 9.68 1.34
C GLY A 91 3.16 10.80 1.14
N ASN A 92 2.10 10.82 1.91
CA ASN A 92 1.04 11.82 1.84
C ASN A 92 1.46 13.16 2.47
N CYS A 93 0.65 14.19 2.23
CA CYS A 93 0.84 15.55 2.79
C CYS A 93 2.19 16.21 2.43
N GLY A 94 2.81 15.78 1.35
CA GLY A 94 4.07 16.36 0.88
C GLY A 94 5.30 15.89 1.63
N ASP A 95 5.20 14.92 2.53
CA ASP A 95 6.29 14.45 3.37
C ASP A 95 6.59 12.97 3.16
N ASN A 96 7.85 12.59 3.40
CA ASN A 96 8.31 11.22 3.43
C ASN A 96 9.26 11.04 4.61
N TYR A 97 9.21 9.89 5.25
CA TYR A 97 10.11 9.58 6.34
C TYR A 97 11.56 9.37 5.87
N MET A 98 11.72 8.79 4.68
CA MET A 98 12.99 8.61 3.97
C MET A 98 12.76 8.78 2.47
N ASP A 99 13.79 8.60 1.64
CA ASP A 99 13.60 8.60 0.19
C ASP A 99 12.54 7.55 -0.19
N PRO A 100 11.45 7.94 -0.86
CA PRO A 100 10.34 7.01 -1.12
C PRO A 100 10.72 5.86 -2.06
N ALA A 101 11.72 6.06 -2.93
CA ALA A 101 12.22 4.99 -3.78
C ALA A 101 13.06 3.98 -2.96
N ASP A 102 13.92 4.49 -2.07
CA ASP A 102 14.69 3.63 -1.16
C ASP A 102 13.76 2.88 -0.19
N TYR A 103 12.62 3.49 0.21
CA TYR A 103 11.60 2.84 1.00
C TYR A 103 10.98 1.64 0.27
N LEU A 104 10.64 1.81 -1.02
CA LEU A 104 10.12 0.72 -1.86
C LEU A 104 11.17 -0.40 -2.02
N ASP A 105 12.43 -0.05 -2.28
CA ASP A 105 13.53 -1.01 -2.40
C ASP A 105 13.70 -1.84 -1.09
N CYS A 106 13.56 -1.22 0.08
CA CYS A 106 13.58 -1.93 1.36
C CYS A 106 12.39 -2.90 1.49
N LEU A 107 11.19 -2.48 1.12
CA LEU A 107 10.01 -3.35 1.17
C LEU A 107 10.09 -4.52 0.18
N ASP A 108 10.65 -4.30 -1.01
CA ASP A 108 10.87 -5.35 -2.00
C ASP A 108 11.87 -6.39 -1.52
N SER A 109 12.89 -5.95 -0.76
CA SER A 109 13.90 -6.82 -0.17
C SER A 109 13.40 -7.61 1.04
N ASP A 110 12.72 -6.94 1.96
CA ASP A 110 12.41 -7.49 3.28
C ASP A 110 10.98 -8.04 3.36
N GLY A 111 10.13 -7.62 2.45
CA GLY A 111 8.69 -7.87 2.48
C GLY A 111 7.96 -6.93 3.43
N GLY A 112 6.64 -7.00 3.41
CA GLY A 112 5.77 -6.22 4.30
C GLY A 112 4.44 -6.92 4.53
N PRO A 113 3.70 -6.58 5.61
CA PRO A 113 2.43 -7.20 5.92
C PRO A 113 1.30 -6.82 4.96
N ILE A 114 1.43 -5.70 4.25
CA ILE A 114 0.49 -5.20 3.23
C ILE A 114 1.25 -4.70 2.00
N ASN A 115 0.57 -4.57 0.87
CA ASN A 115 1.15 -3.93 -0.30
C ASN A 115 1.25 -2.42 -0.07
N MET A 116 2.35 -1.82 -0.51
CA MET A 116 2.60 -0.39 -0.38
C MET A 116 2.87 0.26 -1.73
N GLY A 117 2.23 1.42 -1.96
CA GLY A 117 2.66 2.37 -2.98
C GLY A 117 3.16 3.65 -2.28
N MET A 118 4.06 4.38 -2.94
CA MET A 118 4.63 5.60 -2.37
C MET A 118 4.40 6.81 -3.28
N LEU A 119 4.10 7.93 -2.64
CA LEU A 119 4.10 9.26 -3.28
C LEU A 119 5.43 9.96 -2.98
N ALA A 120 5.94 10.69 -3.96
CA ALA A 120 7.08 11.59 -3.79
C ALA A 120 6.61 12.88 -3.10
N GLY A 121 6.98 13.08 -1.84
CA GLY A 121 6.55 14.22 -1.05
C GLY A 121 7.25 15.51 -1.46
N HIS A 122 6.49 16.52 -1.87
CA HIS A 122 7.02 17.83 -2.30
C HIS A 122 7.90 18.48 -1.23
N THR A 123 7.46 18.49 0.02
CA THR A 123 8.21 19.10 1.13
C THR A 123 9.51 18.35 1.42
N TYR A 124 9.46 17.01 1.36
CA TYR A 124 10.65 16.19 1.52
C TYR A 124 11.71 16.54 0.47
N PHE A 125 11.36 16.55 -0.82
CA PHE A 125 12.31 16.84 -1.89
C PHE A 125 12.73 18.30 -1.95
N ARG A 126 11.87 19.24 -1.57
CA ARG A 126 12.24 20.64 -1.41
C ARG A 126 13.33 20.81 -0.33
N ASN A 127 13.14 20.19 0.82
CA ASN A 127 14.14 20.22 1.90
C ASN A 127 15.45 19.55 1.47
N LYS A 128 15.38 18.44 0.76
CA LYS A 128 16.54 17.72 0.22
C LYS A 128 17.30 18.53 -0.85
N ALA A 129 16.59 19.39 -1.60
CA ALA A 129 17.20 20.34 -2.55
C ALA A 129 17.89 21.53 -1.86
N GLY A 130 17.75 21.68 -0.53
CA GLY A 130 18.36 22.74 0.26
C GLY A 130 17.43 23.89 0.60
N HIS A 131 16.17 23.88 0.17
CA HIS A 131 15.19 24.94 0.43
C HIS A 131 14.24 24.53 1.56
N THR A 132 14.58 24.90 2.80
CA THR A 132 13.82 24.51 4.01
C THR A 132 12.76 25.52 4.45
N ASP A 133 12.89 26.79 4.01
CA ASP A 133 11.92 27.84 4.34
C ASP A 133 10.71 27.78 3.38
N LYS A 134 9.58 27.34 3.93
CA LYS A 134 8.33 27.20 3.16
C LYS A 134 7.64 28.52 2.78
N TYR A 135 8.11 29.65 3.33
CA TYR A 135 7.51 30.97 3.10
C TYR A 135 8.29 31.82 2.10
N THR A 136 9.43 31.34 1.62
CA THR A 136 10.22 32.03 0.60
C THR A 136 10.14 31.31 -0.74
N GLU A 137 10.35 32.05 -1.81
CA GLU A 137 10.39 31.53 -3.16
C GLU A 137 11.63 30.63 -3.34
N ILE A 138 11.45 29.47 -3.95
CA ILE A 138 12.54 28.56 -4.26
C ILE A 138 13.38 29.11 -5.44
N ALA A 139 14.69 29.07 -5.33
CA ALA A 139 15.57 29.51 -6.40
C ALA A 139 15.61 28.48 -7.56
N ASP A 140 15.83 28.95 -8.79
CA ASP A 140 15.84 28.09 -10.01
C ASP A 140 16.74 26.87 -9.88
N LYS A 141 17.90 27.01 -9.24
CA LYS A 141 18.83 25.88 -9.04
C LYS A 141 18.26 24.81 -8.12
N GLU A 142 17.63 25.23 -7.02
CA GLU A 142 17.00 24.33 -6.05
C GLU A 142 15.77 23.67 -6.66
N LEU A 143 14.96 24.44 -7.39
CA LEU A 143 13.82 23.95 -8.13
C LEU A 143 14.23 22.88 -9.15
N SER A 144 15.26 23.16 -9.94
CA SER A 144 15.79 22.18 -10.92
C SER A 144 16.31 20.92 -10.25
N SER A 145 16.95 21.05 -9.07
CA SER A 145 17.43 19.89 -8.31
C SER A 145 16.26 19.06 -7.76
N MET A 146 15.26 19.72 -7.18
CA MET A 146 14.06 19.08 -6.65
C MET A 146 13.30 18.32 -7.75
N THR A 147 13.10 18.97 -8.91
CA THR A 147 12.39 18.34 -10.04
C THR A 147 13.08 17.05 -10.48
N LYS A 148 14.41 17.08 -10.65
CA LYS A 148 15.17 15.87 -11.04
C LYS A 148 15.07 14.74 -10.01
N MET A 149 15.06 15.07 -8.72
CA MET A 149 14.91 14.06 -7.67
C MET A 149 13.50 13.46 -7.67
N ILE A 150 12.47 14.25 -7.90
CA ILE A 150 11.09 13.77 -8.01
C ILE A 150 10.92 12.91 -9.27
N GLU A 151 11.44 13.35 -10.42
CA GLU A 151 11.43 12.55 -11.65
C GLU A 151 12.12 11.19 -11.43
N SER A 152 13.28 11.18 -10.79
CA SER A 152 13.98 9.93 -10.46
C SER A 152 13.15 9.03 -9.51
N ALA A 153 12.45 9.59 -8.53
CA ALA A 153 11.59 8.80 -7.65
C ALA A 153 10.40 8.17 -8.41
N LEU A 154 9.81 8.91 -9.34
CA LEU A 154 8.74 8.40 -10.21
C LEU A 154 9.25 7.29 -11.15
N GLU A 155 10.43 7.45 -11.75
CA GLU A 155 11.06 6.43 -12.58
C GLU A 155 11.36 5.13 -11.81
N LYS A 156 11.61 5.24 -10.50
CA LYS A 156 11.88 4.11 -9.60
C LYS A 156 10.63 3.49 -8.95
N GLY A 157 9.43 3.92 -9.33
CA GLY A 157 8.19 3.26 -8.94
C GLY A 157 7.28 4.05 -8.01
N CYS A 158 7.61 5.29 -7.63
CA CYS A 158 6.64 6.16 -6.98
C CYS A 158 5.45 6.43 -7.91
N ILE A 159 4.24 6.38 -7.38
CA ILE A 159 3.00 6.42 -8.18
C ILE A 159 2.48 7.85 -8.42
N GLY A 160 3.12 8.85 -7.86
CA GLY A 160 2.72 10.24 -7.99
C GLY A 160 3.47 11.17 -7.04
N VAL A 161 3.00 12.41 -6.94
CA VAL A 161 3.56 13.44 -6.07
C VAL A 161 2.50 13.90 -5.09
N SER A 162 2.88 14.13 -3.84
CA SER A 162 2.01 14.69 -2.81
C SER A 162 2.45 16.09 -2.39
N PHE A 163 1.48 16.88 -1.96
CA PHE A 163 1.69 18.23 -1.45
C PHE A 163 1.07 18.37 -0.06
N GLY A 164 1.77 19.04 0.85
CA GLY A 164 1.25 19.52 2.14
C GLY A 164 1.11 21.04 2.12
N ILE A 165 0.05 21.54 2.74
CA ILE A 165 -0.22 22.98 2.87
C ILE A 165 0.12 23.41 4.30
#